data_93238513f2e6cb6a53cd182ca438d66c
#
_entry.id   93238513f2e6cb6a53cd182ca438d66c
#
_cell.length_a   1.000
_cell.length_b   1.000
_cell.length_c   1.000
_cell.angle_alpha   90.00
_cell.angle_beta   90.00
_cell.angle_gamma   90.00
#
_symmetry.space_group_name_H-M   'P 1'
#
loop_
_entity.id
_entity.type
_entity.pdbx_description
1 polymer ?
#
loop_
_entity_poly.entity_id
_entity_poly.type
_entity_poly.pdbx_seq_one_letter_code
_entity_poly.pdbx_strand_id
1 'polypeptide(L)'
;YRKASHLLRHLAPDCLQSYHIRGRMVELPEEIIDEIDFYMYQTGHSAKESDKEMCYQMPEYFLTNYPVKPLINSEPCYESIGYAGNMYGRFHQFDIRRAAWQSLLAGASAGITYGAGGVYSWHEYGKHFSPCIGEGFDMPHPWQIALHYPGAWDYSDIKHIFCEYKITDLNPRQDILLN
;
A
#
# COMPACT_ATOMS: atom_id res chain seq x y z
N TYR A 1 16.61 -7.11 -12.93
CA TYR A 1 16.55 -6.43 -11.61
C TYR A 1 17.86 -6.61 -10.84
N ARG A 2 18.38 -7.83 -10.59
CA ARG A 2 19.58 -8.11 -9.80
C ARG A 2 20.80 -7.26 -10.19
N LYS A 3 21.15 -7.20 -11.50
CA LYS A 3 22.27 -6.37 -11.97
C LYS A 3 22.12 -4.89 -11.62
N ALA A 4 20.89 -4.37 -11.70
CA ALA A 4 20.59 -2.98 -11.33
C ALA A 4 20.75 -2.76 -9.83
N SER A 5 20.27 -3.71 -9.01
CA SER A 5 20.40 -3.66 -7.56
C SER A 5 21.87 -3.65 -7.12
N HIS A 6 22.67 -4.55 -7.65
CA HIS A 6 24.11 -4.60 -7.38
C HIS A 6 24.81 -3.28 -7.75
N LEU A 7 24.45 -2.72 -8.92
CA LEU A 7 25.03 -1.44 -9.35
C LEU A 7 24.61 -0.31 -8.41
N LEU A 8 23.34 -0.25 -8.02
CA LEU A 8 22.84 0.76 -7.09
C LEU A 8 23.51 0.62 -5.72
N ARG A 9 23.66 -0.60 -5.22
CA ARG A 9 24.37 -0.85 -3.96
C ARG A 9 25.83 -0.38 -4.00
N HIS A 10 26.47 -0.52 -5.15
CA HIS A 10 27.85 -0.04 -5.35
C HIS A 10 27.92 1.49 -5.46
N LEU A 11 26.99 2.12 -6.18
CA LEU A 11 26.99 3.56 -6.43
C LEU A 11 26.42 4.38 -5.25
N ALA A 12 25.52 3.80 -4.47
CA ALA A 12 24.85 4.46 -3.36
C ALA A 12 24.70 3.48 -2.16
N PRO A 13 25.81 3.07 -1.53
CA PRO A 13 25.82 2.03 -0.50
C PRO A 13 25.01 2.40 0.74
N ASP A 14 24.86 3.69 1.02
CA ASP A 14 24.13 4.20 2.19
C ASP A 14 22.61 4.36 1.93
N CYS A 15 22.15 4.10 0.69
CA CYS A 15 20.73 4.16 0.34
C CYS A 15 20.05 2.83 0.57
N LEU A 16 18.89 2.86 1.23
CA LEU A 16 18.03 1.69 1.35
C LEU A 16 17.46 1.32 -0.03
N GLN A 17 17.41 0.02 -0.29
CA GLN A 17 16.89 -0.54 -1.54
C GLN A 17 15.70 -1.45 -1.28
N SER A 18 14.71 -1.36 -2.14
CA SER A 18 13.58 -2.28 -2.20
C SER A 18 13.02 -2.36 -3.62
N TYR A 19 12.08 -3.26 -3.84
CA TYR A 19 11.35 -3.39 -5.09
C TYR A 19 9.86 -3.17 -4.86
N HIS A 20 9.28 -2.29 -5.65
CA HIS A 20 7.84 -2.13 -5.72
C HIS A 20 7.28 -3.28 -6.59
N ILE A 21 6.85 -4.34 -5.93
CA ILE A 21 6.36 -5.55 -6.59
C ILE A 21 4.93 -5.36 -7.12
N ARG A 22 4.52 -6.24 -8.03
CA ARG A 22 3.17 -6.24 -8.59
C ARG A 22 2.11 -6.38 -7.49
N GLY A 23 0.99 -5.69 -7.68
CA GLY A 23 -0.16 -5.78 -6.76
C GLY A 23 -0.59 -7.22 -6.47
N ARG A 24 -0.81 -7.48 -5.18
CA ARG A 24 -1.25 -8.77 -4.64
C ARG A 24 -0.26 -9.94 -4.87
N MET A 25 0.96 -9.62 -5.22
CA MET A 25 2.05 -10.59 -5.32
C MET A 25 2.72 -10.75 -3.96
N VAL A 26 2.91 -11.97 -3.53
CA VAL A 26 3.61 -12.29 -2.27
C VAL A 26 4.87 -13.12 -2.51
N GLU A 27 4.98 -13.75 -3.66
CA GLU A 27 6.13 -14.58 -4.01
C GLU A 27 7.28 -13.71 -4.53
N LEU A 28 8.42 -13.80 -3.88
CA LEU A 28 9.65 -13.13 -4.29
C LEU A 28 10.69 -14.16 -4.73
N PRO A 29 11.42 -13.91 -5.84
CA PRO A 29 12.59 -14.69 -6.16
C PRO A 29 13.65 -14.60 -5.05
N GLU A 30 14.26 -15.72 -4.68
CA GLU A 30 15.28 -15.77 -3.62
C GLU A 30 16.40 -14.77 -3.83
N GLU A 31 16.82 -14.59 -5.09
CA GLU A 31 17.89 -13.67 -5.45
C GLU A 31 17.57 -12.19 -5.16
N ILE A 32 16.30 -11.86 -5.01
CA ILE A 32 15.85 -10.49 -4.66
C ILE A 32 15.86 -10.29 -3.15
N ILE A 33 15.56 -11.33 -2.38
CA ILE A 33 15.40 -11.24 -0.94
C ILE A 33 16.68 -10.74 -0.26
N ASP A 34 17.83 -11.22 -0.72
CA ASP A 34 19.14 -10.83 -0.16
C ASP A 34 19.59 -9.43 -0.56
N GLU A 35 19.03 -8.90 -1.66
CA GLU A 35 19.43 -7.62 -2.23
C GLU A 35 18.66 -6.41 -1.66
N ILE A 36 17.55 -6.65 -0.97
CA ILE A 36 16.67 -5.59 -0.47
C ILE A 36 16.79 -5.42 1.05
N ASP A 37 16.62 -4.18 1.49
CA ASP A 37 16.68 -3.82 2.91
C ASP A 37 15.33 -3.94 3.61
N PHE A 38 14.25 -3.81 2.86
CA PHE A 38 12.87 -3.91 3.35
C PHE A 38 11.94 -4.40 2.25
N TYR A 39 10.78 -4.91 2.64
CA TYR A 39 9.76 -5.37 1.69
C TYR A 39 8.76 -4.25 1.38
N MET A 40 8.49 -4.07 0.09
CA MET A 40 7.39 -3.25 -0.39
C MET A 40 6.34 -4.18 -1.03
N TYR A 41 5.16 -4.23 -0.44
CA TYR A 41 4.03 -4.94 -1.05
C TYR A 41 2.92 -3.96 -1.41
N GLN A 42 2.00 -4.38 -2.25
CA GLN A 42 0.83 -3.59 -2.59
C GLN A 42 -0.43 -4.45 -2.63
N THR A 43 -1.47 -3.99 -1.95
CA THR A 43 -2.77 -4.66 -1.94
C THR A 43 -3.64 -4.25 -3.13
N GLY A 44 -3.33 -3.10 -3.73
CA GLY A 44 -3.94 -2.63 -4.97
C GLY A 44 -5.39 -2.16 -4.81
N HIS A 45 -6.11 -2.09 -5.93
CA HIS A 45 -7.37 -1.38 -6.04
C HIS A 45 -8.58 -2.27 -6.37
N SER A 46 -8.54 -3.54 -5.96
CA SER A 46 -9.68 -4.45 -6.17
C SER A 46 -10.71 -4.33 -5.06
N ALA A 47 -11.99 -4.26 -5.46
CA ALA A 47 -13.12 -4.21 -4.52
C ALA A 47 -13.65 -5.59 -4.14
N LYS A 48 -13.07 -6.68 -4.66
CA LYS A 48 -13.46 -8.04 -4.26
C LYS A 48 -13.16 -8.25 -2.78
N GLU A 49 -14.06 -8.91 -2.06
CA GLU A 49 -13.91 -9.11 -0.62
C GLU A 49 -12.63 -9.87 -0.27
N SER A 50 -12.33 -10.94 -1.01
CA SER A 50 -11.07 -11.67 -0.87
C SER A 50 -9.81 -10.82 -1.05
N ASP A 51 -9.87 -9.80 -1.90
CA ASP A 51 -8.73 -8.92 -2.15
C ASP A 51 -8.58 -7.85 -1.05
N LYS A 52 -9.67 -7.48 -0.38
CA LYS A 52 -9.64 -6.58 0.78
C LYS A 52 -8.95 -7.21 1.99
N GLU A 53 -9.04 -8.52 2.13
CA GLU A 53 -8.35 -9.29 3.17
C GLU A 53 -6.83 -9.27 3.01
N MET A 54 -6.32 -9.02 1.83
CA MET A 54 -4.88 -8.95 1.57
C MET A 54 -4.15 -7.87 2.38
N CYS A 55 -4.88 -6.88 2.90
CA CYS A 55 -4.29 -5.87 3.79
C CYS A 55 -3.64 -6.49 5.04
N TYR A 56 -4.19 -7.60 5.55
CA TYR A 56 -3.62 -8.33 6.68
C TYR A 56 -2.98 -9.67 6.30
N GLN A 57 -3.45 -10.33 5.25
CA GLN A 57 -2.89 -11.62 4.81
C GLN A 57 -1.48 -11.47 4.21
N MET A 58 -1.22 -10.42 3.44
CA MET A 58 0.09 -10.23 2.84
C MET A 58 1.19 -9.99 3.88
N PRO A 59 1.03 -9.09 4.87
CA PRO A 59 2.01 -8.97 5.95
C PRO A 59 2.28 -10.28 6.68
N GLU A 60 1.24 -11.04 7.02
CA GLU A 60 1.38 -12.35 7.65
C GLU A 60 2.20 -13.32 6.80
N TYR A 61 1.93 -13.35 5.48
CA TYR A 61 2.70 -14.18 4.55
C TYR A 61 4.19 -13.83 4.55
N PHE A 62 4.52 -12.53 4.45
CA PHE A 62 5.91 -12.07 4.44
C PHE A 62 6.63 -12.40 5.73
N LEU A 63 6.00 -12.16 6.88
CA LEU A 63 6.59 -12.44 8.18
C LEU A 63 6.78 -13.94 8.46
N THR A 64 5.96 -14.79 7.84
CA THR A 64 6.03 -16.25 8.02
C THR A 64 7.02 -16.91 7.06
N ASN A 65 7.12 -16.42 5.82
CA ASN A 65 7.82 -17.14 4.76
C ASN A 65 9.18 -16.55 4.39
N TYR A 66 9.49 -15.34 4.87
CA TYR A 66 10.75 -14.66 4.53
C TYR A 66 11.53 -14.21 5.76
N PRO A 67 12.85 -13.94 5.62
CA PRO A 67 13.63 -13.32 6.68
C PRO A 67 12.98 -12.03 7.19
N VAL A 68 13.04 -11.80 8.50
CA VAL A 68 12.43 -10.61 9.11
C VAL A 68 13.11 -9.34 8.61
N LYS A 69 12.37 -8.50 7.92
CA LYS A 69 12.78 -7.17 7.45
C LYS A 69 11.61 -6.20 7.67
N PRO A 70 11.88 -4.87 7.70
CA PRO A 70 10.81 -3.89 7.71
C PRO A 70 9.87 -4.11 6.50
N LEU A 71 8.58 -3.91 6.72
CA LEU A 71 7.54 -4.19 5.73
C LEU A 71 6.63 -2.98 5.56
N ILE A 72 6.39 -2.54 4.32
CA ILE A 72 5.53 -1.41 4.00
C ILE A 72 4.46 -1.81 2.99
N ASN A 73 3.19 -1.45 3.26
CA ASN A 73 2.18 -1.44 2.21
C ASN A 73 2.34 -0.17 1.37
N SER A 74 3.05 -0.29 0.28
CA SER A 74 3.46 0.83 -0.57
C SER A 74 2.40 1.27 -1.56
N GLU A 75 1.34 0.47 -1.74
CA GLU A 75 0.20 0.82 -2.59
C GLU A 75 -1.07 0.12 -2.09
N PRO A 76 -1.70 0.64 -1.01
CA PRO A 76 -3.05 0.25 -0.65
C PRO A 76 -4.05 0.83 -1.65
N CYS A 77 -5.34 0.57 -1.45
CA CYS A 77 -6.36 1.25 -2.24
C CYS A 77 -6.27 2.77 -2.06
N TYR A 78 -6.33 3.51 -3.17
CA TYR A 78 -6.31 4.97 -3.16
C TYR A 78 -7.72 5.52 -2.95
N GLU A 79 -7.82 6.62 -2.21
CA GLU A 79 -9.10 7.27 -1.99
C GLU A 79 -9.67 7.82 -3.30
N SER A 80 -10.93 7.50 -3.55
CA SER A 80 -11.67 7.90 -4.74
C SER A 80 -11.12 7.39 -6.09
N ILE A 81 -10.20 6.41 -6.09
CA ILE A 81 -9.89 5.69 -7.33
C ILE A 81 -11.02 4.70 -7.66
N GLY A 82 -11.29 4.52 -8.95
CA GLY A 82 -12.22 3.49 -9.42
C GLY A 82 -11.72 2.07 -9.11
N TYR A 83 -12.65 1.15 -8.89
CA TYR A 83 -12.31 -0.24 -8.62
C TYR A 83 -11.60 -0.89 -9.81
N ALA A 84 -10.53 -1.62 -9.53
CA ALA A 84 -9.83 -2.40 -10.56
C ALA A 84 -10.73 -3.52 -11.13
N GLY A 85 -10.38 -3.99 -12.34
CA GLY A 85 -11.11 -5.07 -13.00
C GLY A 85 -12.39 -4.60 -13.70
N ASN A 86 -12.44 -3.34 -14.10
CA ASN A 86 -13.57 -2.73 -14.82
C ASN A 86 -14.90 -2.80 -14.03
N MET A 87 -14.83 -2.75 -12.72
CA MET A 87 -16.00 -2.64 -11.85
C MET A 87 -16.37 -1.17 -11.62
N TYR A 88 -17.68 -0.91 -11.48
CA TYR A 88 -18.15 0.41 -11.11
C TYR A 88 -18.03 0.62 -9.60
N GLY A 89 -17.70 1.84 -9.23
CA GLY A 89 -17.56 2.27 -7.86
C GLY A 89 -16.16 2.76 -7.51
N ARG A 90 -16.02 3.33 -6.33
CA ARG A 90 -14.80 3.96 -5.83
C ARG A 90 -14.52 3.53 -4.41
N PHE A 91 -13.26 3.60 -4.02
CA PHE A 91 -12.88 3.47 -2.62
C PHE A 91 -13.23 4.74 -1.86
N HIS A 92 -13.86 4.57 -0.71
CA HIS A 92 -14.25 5.66 0.18
C HIS A 92 -13.30 5.78 1.37
N GLN A 93 -13.42 6.87 2.12
CA GLN A 93 -12.64 7.11 3.33
C GLN A 93 -12.54 5.88 4.25
N PHE A 94 -13.67 5.17 4.47
CA PHE A 94 -13.68 3.98 5.33
C PHE A 94 -12.77 2.87 4.79
N ASP A 95 -12.74 2.64 3.49
CA ASP A 95 -11.89 1.61 2.88
C ASP A 95 -10.41 1.93 3.09
N ILE A 96 -10.05 3.21 2.93
CA ILE A 96 -8.68 3.70 3.12
C ILE A 96 -8.25 3.53 4.58
N ARG A 97 -9.09 3.96 5.51
CA ARG A 97 -8.85 3.79 6.96
C ARG A 97 -8.70 2.33 7.34
N ARG A 98 -9.60 1.47 6.86
CA ARG A 98 -9.56 0.03 7.10
C ARG A 98 -8.26 -0.58 6.58
N ALA A 99 -7.89 -0.31 5.32
CA ALA A 99 -6.66 -0.81 4.74
C ALA A 99 -5.42 -0.40 5.54
N ALA A 100 -5.39 0.85 6.02
CA ALA A 100 -4.31 1.36 6.84
C ALA A 100 -4.16 0.58 8.16
N TRP A 101 -5.23 0.51 8.95
CA TRP A 101 -5.19 -0.18 10.24
C TRP A 101 -4.93 -1.67 10.10
N GLN A 102 -5.56 -2.35 9.14
CA GLN A 102 -5.31 -3.77 8.89
C GLN A 102 -3.86 -4.05 8.52
N SER A 103 -3.27 -3.22 7.65
CA SER A 103 -1.86 -3.39 7.27
C SER A 103 -0.91 -3.20 8.45
N LEU A 104 -1.09 -2.11 9.20
CA LEU A 104 -0.22 -1.77 10.32
C LEU A 104 -0.31 -2.81 11.45
N LEU A 105 -1.52 -3.18 11.85
CA LEU A 105 -1.75 -4.14 12.93
C LEU A 105 -1.35 -5.57 12.55
N ALA A 106 -1.29 -5.88 11.24
CA ALA A 106 -0.82 -7.18 10.75
C ALA A 106 0.69 -7.25 10.53
N GLY A 107 1.43 -6.16 10.77
CA GLY A 107 2.89 -6.18 10.76
C GLY A 107 3.57 -5.36 9.67
N ALA A 108 2.89 -4.43 9.01
CA ALA A 108 3.51 -3.44 8.13
C ALA A 108 4.34 -2.44 8.97
N SER A 109 5.46 -2.91 9.53
CA SER A 109 6.29 -2.21 10.53
C SER A 109 6.97 -0.95 10.00
N ALA A 110 7.20 -0.86 8.68
CA ALA A 110 7.72 0.32 8.02
C ALA A 110 6.61 1.28 7.57
N GLY A 111 5.33 0.91 7.77
CA GLY A 111 4.20 1.80 7.55
C GLY A 111 3.35 1.50 6.33
N ILE A 112 2.65 2.53 5.89
CA ILE A 112 1.70 2.48 4.78
C ILE A 112 1.69 3.82 4.05
N THR A 113 1.48 3.80 2.74
CA THR A 113 1.36 5.02 1.94
C THR A 113 -0.10 5.41 1.71
N TYR A 114 -0.35 6.71 1.56
CA TYR A 114 -1.64 7.24 1.15
C TYR A 114 -1.62 7.60 -0.35
N GLY A 115 -2.71 7.31 -1.03
CA GLY A 115 -2.93 7.74 -2.40
C GLY A 115 -4.34 8.29 -2.62
N ALA A 116 -4.48 9.20 -3.57
CA ALA A 116 -5.75 9.81 -3.97
C ALA A 116 -5.91 9.78 -5.49
N GLY A 117 -7.05 9.30 -5.96
CA GLY A 117 -7.32 9.07 -7.38
C GLY A 117 -7.04 10.26 -8.27
N GLY A 118 -7.48 11.46 -7.91
CA GLY A 118 -7.26 12.68 -8.68
C GLY A 118 -5.84 13.23 -8.61
N VAL A 119 -5.12 13.00 -7.50
CA VAL A 119 -3.71 13.42 -7.34
C VAL A 119 -2.79 12.47 -8.11
N TYR A 120 -2.97 11.18 -7.95
CA TYR A 120 -2.20 10.16 -8.65
C TYR A 120 -2.21 10.38 -10.17
N SER A 121 -3.38 10.63 -10.76
CA SER A 121 -3.56 10.84 -12.20
C SER A 121 -3.32 12.29 -12.65
N TRP A 122 -3.06 13.20 -11.72
CA TRP A 122 -2.99 14.65 -11.96
C TRP A 122 -4.15 15.17 -12.80
N HIS A 123 -5.36 14.70 -12.46
CA HIS A 123 -6.55 14.98 -13.25
C HIS A 123 -6.99 16.44 -13.10
N GLU A 124 -7.31 17.08 -14.23
CA GLU A 124 -7.80 18.46 -14.29
C GLU A 124 -9.25 18.48 -14.75
N TYR A 125 -10.00 19.47 -14.28
CA TYR A 125 -11.38 19.68 -14.69
C TYR A 125 -11.51 19.80 -16.20
N GLY A 126 -12.49 19.11 -16.77
CA GLY A 126 -12.78 19.14 -18.23
C GLY A 126 -11.79 18.35 -19.09
N LYS A 127 -10.80 17.69 -18.51
CA LYS A 127 -9.90 16.81 -19.26
C LYS A 127 -10.50 15.43 -19.43
N HIS A 128 -10.14 14.80 -20.56
CA HIS A 128 -10.49 13.42 -20.81
C HIS A 128 -9.74 12.49 -19.87
N PHE A 129 -10.43 11.48 -19.36
CA PHE A 129 -9.85 10.40 -18.58
C PHE A 129 -10.04 9.09 -19.36
N SER A 130 -8.95 8.37 -19.52
CA SER A 130 -8.96 7.01 -20.02
C SER A 130 -8.31 6.13 -18.95
N PRO A 131 -9.07 5.24 -18.32
CA PRO A 131 -8.51 4.36 -17.30
C PRO A 131 -7.44 3.46 -17.91
N CYS A 132 -6.41 3.15 -17.13
CA CYS A 132 -5.44 2.13 -17.47
C CYS A 132 -6.12 0.75 -17.49
N ILE A 133 -5.46 -0.22 -18.11
CA ILE A 133 -5.97 -1.60 -18.15
C ILE A 133 -6.13 -2.12 -16.70
N GLY A 134 -7.34 -2.52 -16.35
CA GLY A 134 -7.67 -3.06 -15.03
C GLY A 134 -8.18 -2.05 -14.01
N GLU A 135 -8.14 -0.75 -14.30
CA GLU A 135 -8.77 0.29 -13.47
C GLU A 135 -10.27 0.41 -13.76
N GLY A 136 -11.00 0.99 -12.82
CA GLY A 136 -12.44 1.26 -12.98
C GLY A 136 -12.73 2.41 -13.93
N PHE A 137 -13.99 2.50 -14.34
CA PHE A 137 -14.43 3.46 -15.36
C PHE A 137 -14.72 4.86 -14.81
N ASP A 138 -14.71 5.05 -13.51
CA ASP A 138 -15.09 6.31 -12.90
C ASP A 138 -14.03 7.39 -13.12
N MET A 139 -14.47 8.50 -13.71
CA MET A 139 -13.59 9.66 -13.88
C MET A 139 -13.07 10.19 -12.56
N PRO A 140 -11.77 10.40 -12.39
CA PRO A 140 -11.21 10.99 -11.17
C PRO A 140 -11.77 12.39 -10.90
N HIS A 141 -11.80 12.81 -9.65
CA HIS A 141 -12.00 14.22 -9.35
C HIS A 141 -10.75 15.02 -9.75
N PRO A 142 -10.89 16.34 -10.05
CA PRO A 142 -9.73 17.18 -10.23
C PRO A 142 -8.78 17.13 -9.03
N TRP A 143 -7.47 17.21 -9.28
CA TRP A 143 -6.46 17.07 -8.24
C TRP A 143 -6.62 18.09 -7.09
N GLN A 144 -7.14 19.29 -7.39
CA GLN A 144 -7.40 20.32 -6.37
C GLN A 144 -8.44 19.85 -5.34
N ILE A 145 -9.46 19.09 -5.77
CA ILE A 145 -10.45 18.48 -4.87
C ILE A 145 -9.82 17.30 -4.13
N ALA A 146 -9.08 16.47 -4.85
CA ALA A 146 -8.48 15.26 -4.30
C ALA A 146 -7.44 15.52 -3.20
N LEU A 147 -6.78 16.67 -3.20
CA LEU A 147 -5.89 17.11 -2.12
C LEU A 147 -6.59 17.28 -0.75
N HIS A 148 -7.91 17.39 -0.74
CA HIS A 148 -8.70 17.62 0.46
C HIS A 148 -9.56 16.43 0.86
N TYR A 149 -9.26 15.25 0.36
CA TYR A 149 -9.99 14.05 0.75
C TYR A 149 -9.79 13.72 2.23
N PRO A 150 -10.85 13.25 2.91
CA PRO A 150 -10.81 13.03 4.35
C PRO A 150 -9.88 11.89 4.77
N GLY A 151 -9.62 10.90 3.94
CA GLY A 151 -8.71 9.80 4.26
C GLY A 151 -7.27 10.23 4.50
N ALA A 152 -6.84 11.37 3.94
CA ALA A 152 -5.53 11.95 4.23
C ALA A 152 -5.40 12.34 5.72
N TRP A 153 -6.47 12.81 6.32
CA TRP A 153 -6.52 13.13 7.75
C TRP A 153 -6.49 11.86 8.60
N ASP A 154 -7.16 10.79 8.19
CA ASP A 154 -7.09 9.50 8.88
C ASP A 154 -5.64 8.99 8.97
N TYR A 155 -4.84 9.17 7.93
CA TYR A 155 -3.41 8.82 7.94
C TYR A 155 -2.59 9.72 8.87
N SER A 156 -2.92 11.01 8.92
CA SER A 156 -2.33 11.94 9.88
C SER A 156 -2.64 11.53 11.32
N ASP A 157 -3.88 11.14 11.59
CA ASP A 157 -4.32 10.69 12.91
C ASP A 157 -3.61 9.38 13.32
N ILE A 158 -3.46 8.42 12.39
CA ILE A 158 -2.68 7.21 12.63
C ILE A 158 -1.25 7.56 13.04
N LYS A 159 -0.58 8.44 12.28
CA LYS A 159 0.77 8.90 12.61
C LYS A 159 0.81 9.55 13.98
N HIS A 160 -0.17 10.39 14.30
CA HIS A 160 -0.26 11.05 15.60
C HIS A 160 -0.39 10.04 16.74
N ILE A 161 -1.27 9.05 16.60
CA ILE A 161 -1.46 7.96 17.58
C ILE A 161 -0.15 7.20 17.79
N PHE A 162 0.52 6.78 16.72
CA PHE A 162 1.79 6.06 16.83
C PHE A 162 2.88 6.88 17.53
N CYS A 163 2.97 8.17 17.24
CA CYS A 163 3.93 9.08 17.90
C CYS A 163 3.56 9.34 19.36
N GLU A 164 2.30 9.64 19.66
CA GLU A 164 1.79 9.95 21.00
C GLU A 164 1.99 8.79 21.97
N TYR A 165 1.62 7.59 21.54
CA TYR A 165 1.72 6.38 22.36
C TYR A 165 3.07 5.65 22.21
N LYS A 166 4.01 6.20 21.44
CA LYS A 166 5.34 5.61 21.17
C LYS A 166 5.25 4.15 20.72
N ILE A 167 4.31 3.88 19.82
CA ILE A 167 4.08 2.53 19.29
C ILE A 167 5.19 2.23 18.28
N THR A 168 6.27 1.57 18.70
CA THR A 168 7.41 1.21 17.85
C THR A 168 7.50 -0.29 17.60
N ASP A 169 6.94 -1.10 18.49
CA ASP A 169 7.15 -2.55 18.52
C ASP A 169 5.81 -3.29 18.51
N LEU A 170 5.09 -3.16 17.40
CA LEU A 170 3.86 -3.94 17.20
C LEU A 170 4.22 -5.37 16.77
N ASN A 171 3.80 -6.32 17.57
CA ASN A 171 3.80 -7.73 17.18
C ASN A 171 2.38 -8.16 16.83
N PRO A 172 2.13 -8.61 15.59
CA PRO A 172 0.82 -9.09 15.19
C PRO A 172 0.33 -10.23 16.09
N ARG A 173 -0.90 -10.13 16.56
CA ARG A 173 -1.54 -11.12 17.43
C ARG A 173 -2.86 -11.57 16.81
N GLN A 174 -2.76 -12.31 15.70
CA GLN A 174 -3.93 -12.86 14.98
C GLN A 174 -4.73 -13.82 15.84
N ASP A 175 -4.09 -14.48 16.81
CA ASP A 175 -4.70 -15.39 17.78
C ASP A 175 -5.74 -14.72 18.69
N ILE A 176 -5.70 -13.41 18.84
CA ILE A 176 -6.67 -12.66 19.66
C ILE A 176 -8.00 -12.43 18.91
N LEU A 177 -7.97 -12.46 17.58
CA LEU A 177 -9.12 -12.17 16.73
C LEU A 177 -10.00 -13.40 16.48
N LEU A 178 -9.65 -14.55 17.06
CA LEU A 178 -10.41 -15.76 16.94
C LEU A 178 -11.58 -15.73 17.94
N ASN A 179 -12.74 -15.29 17.44
CA ASN A 179 -14.12 -15.72 17.82
C ASN A 179 -15.14 -14.68 17.38
#